data_8ef54f60c07fdc9718b1a334b478fcea
#
_entry.id   8ef54f60c07fdc9718b1a334b478fcea
#
_cell.length_a   1.000
_cell.length_b   1.000
_cell.length_c   1.000
_cell.angle_alpha   90.00
_cell.angle_beta   90.00
_cell.angle_gamma   90.00
#
_symmetry.space_group_name_H-M   'P 1'
#
loop_
_entity.id
_entity.type
_entity.pdbx_description
1 polymer ?
#
loop_
_entity_poly.entity_id
_entity_poly.type
_entity_poly.pdbx_seq_one_letter_code
_entity_poly.pdbx_strand_id
1 'polypeptide(L)'
;TLTTDLLNQCVSSSFAMRSLKVPHVGIFCACAGFVCGMALAASLVDAGFARRAVVGASSHHDAAERQYRFPTELGVQRPPTAQWTVTGAGAVVIAGGETPGPIQITHATFGRVWDLGLKDPYDMGSAMVPAAADTLLRHLNDTGRNVDAYDWILTGDLGRVGSRILIDWLKDRHGVHI
;
A
#
# COMPACT_ATOMS: atom_id res chain seq x y z
N THR A 1 -13.27 -12.49 -3.95
CA THR A 1 -12.53 -11.84 -2.84
C THR A 1 -11.07 -11.75 -3.20
N LEU A 2 -10.47 -10.57 -3.04
CA LEU A 2 -9.05 -10.33 -3.14
C LEU A 2 -8.53 -10.07 -1.72
N THR A 3 -7.47 -10.75 -1.32
CA THR A 3 -6.86 -10.49 -0.02
C THR A 3 -5.38 -10.19 -0.18
N THR A 4 -4.90 -9.35 0.70
CA THR A 4 -3.50 -9.00 0.80
C THR A 4 -3.02 -9.30 2.21
N ASP A 5 -1.78 -9.66 2.33
CA ASP A 5 -1.15 -9.91 3.61
C ASP A 5 0.21 -9.22 3.61
N LEU A 6 0.57 -8.61 4.71
CA LEU A 6 1.90 -8.03 4.86
C LEU A 6 2.98 -9.12 4.80
N LEU A 7 2.62 -10.33 5.24
CA LEU A 7 3.47 -11.51 5.11
C LEU A 7 3.49 -12.02 3.67
N ASN A 8 4.65 -12.48 3.25
CA ASN A 8 4.80 -13.23 2.02
C ASN A 8 3.86 -14.47 2.02
N GLN A 9 3.47 -14.94 0.84
CA GLN A 9 2.63 -16.11 0.60
C GLN A 9 1.16 -15.99 1.03
N CYS A 10 0.73 -14.86 1.61
CA CYS A 10 -0.67 -14.63 2.00
C CYS A 10 -1.26 -15.76 2.86
N VAL A 11 -0.49 -16.29 3.81
CA VAL A 11 -0.86 -17.49 4.59
C VAL A 11 -2.09 -17.22 5.45
N SER A 12 -2.09 -16.14 6.22
CA SER A 12 -3.20 -15.80 7.13
C SER A 12 -4.51 -15.62 6.39
N SER A 13 -4.49 -14.89 5.29
CA SER A 13 -5.67 -14.64 4.47
C SER A 13 -6.16 -15.90 3.78
N SER A 14 -5.27 -16.77 3.32
CA SER A 14 -5.64 -18.04 2.70
C SER A 14 -6.35 -18.97 3.70
N PHE A 15 -5.87 -19.06 4.94
CA PHE A 15 -6.57 -19.83 5.99
C PHE A 15 -7.94 -19.23 6.33
N ALA A 16 -8.05 -17.91 6.43
CA ALA A 16 -9.33 -17.24 6.66
C ALA A 16 -10.32 -17.53 5.53
N MET A 17 -9.91 -17.41 4.28
CA MET A 17 -10.77 -17.66 3.11
C MET A 17 -11.20 -19.11 2.97
N ARG A 18 -10.39 -20.06 3.42
CA ARG A 18 -10.78 -21.47 3.52
C ARG A 18 -12.06 -21.66 4.33
N SER A 19 -12.19 -20.93 5.42
CA SER A 19 -13.38 -21.00 6.29
C SER A 19 -14.61 -20.38 5.64
N LEU A 20 -14.44 -19.33 4.84
CA LEU A 20 -15.54 -18.62 4.17
C LEU A 20 -16.03 -19.30 2.90
N LYS A 21 -15.25 -20.18 2.30
CA LYS A 21 -15.60 -20.94 1.08
C LYS A 21 -16.01 -20.04 -0.10
N VAL A 22 -15.37 -18.91 -0.26
CA VAL A 22 -15.62 -17.96 -1.36
C VAL A 22 -14.45 -17.97 -2.34
N PRO A 23 -14.66 -17.61 -3.62
CA PRO A 23 -13.58 -17.42 -4.57
C PRO A 23 -12.55 -16.43 -4.02
N HIS A 24 -11.28 -16.79 -4.10
CA HIS A 24 -10.19 -16.07 -3.44
C HIS A 24 -8.97 -15.95 -4.32
N VAL A 25 -8.39 -14.77 -4.35
CA VAL A 25 -7.09 -14.48 -4.93
C VAL A 25 -6.25 -13.76 -3.88
N GLY A 26 -5.10 -14.32 -3.55
CA GLY A 26 -4.10 -13.68 -2.69
C GLY A 26 -3.17 -12.79 -3.52
N ILE A 27 -2.90 -11.59 -3.04
CA ILE A 27 -2.02 -10.60 -3.66
C ILE A 27 -0.94 -10.25 -2.66
N PHE A 28 0.32 -10.26 -3.09
CA PHE A 28 1.42 -9.80 -2.28
C PHE A 28 2.09 -8.57 -2.90
N CYS A 29 1.92 -7.45 -2.26
CA CYS A 29 2.59 -6.17 -2.56
C CYS A 29 3.05 -5.49 -1.27
N ALA A 30 3.38 -6.25 -0.23
CA ALA A 30 3.75 -5.74 1.09
C ALA A 30 2.81 -4.61 1.55
N CYS A 31 3.34 -3.46 1.99
CA CYS A 31 2.56 -2.34 2.49
C CYS A 31 1.59 -1.73 1.45
N ALA A 32 1.86 -1.86 0.15
CA ALA A 32 0.99 -1.40 -0.92
C ALA A 32 -0.16 -2.37 -1.24
N GLY A 33 -0.20 -3.54 -0.60
CA GLY A 33 -1.12 -4.62 -0.91
C GLY A 33 -2.58 -4.19 -0.93
N PHE A 34 -3.03 -3.47 0.10
CA PHE A 34 -4.43 -3.06 0.20
C PHE A 34 -4.86 -2.14 -0.95
N VAL A 35 -4.06 -1.14 -1.27
CA VAL A 35 -4.33 -0.20 -2.38
C VAL A 35 -4.26 -0.92 -3.72
N CYS A 36 -3.27 -1.79 -3.91
CA CYS A 36 -3.16 -2.64 -5.09
C CYS A 36 -4.41 -3.54 -5.25
N GLY A 37 -4.85 -4.16 -4.16
CA GLY A 37 -6.08 -4.97 -4.13
C GLY A 37 -7.33 -4.16 -4.51
N MET A 38 -7.45 -2.93 -3.99
CA MET A 38 -8.55 -2.03 -4.34
C MET A 38 -8.54 -1.65 -5.83
N ALA A 39 -7.38 -1.31 -6.38
CA ALA A 39 -7.24 -0.97 -7.78
C ALA A 39 -7.62 -2.15 -8.70
N LEU A 40 -7.14 -3.35 -8.39
CA LEU A 40 -7.50 -4.56 -9.13
C LEU A 40 -8.98 -4.90 -9.00
N ALA A 41 -9.55 -4.80 -7.81
CA ALA A 41 -10.97 -5.05 -7.58
C ALA A 41 -11.86 -4.04 -8.34
N ALA A 42 -11.48 -2.77 -8.34
CA ALA A 42 -12.17 -1.73 -9.08
C ALA A 42 -12.13 -2.04 -10.59
N SER A 43 -10.97 -2.43 -11.13
CA SER A 43 -10.83 -2.82 -12.54
C SER A 43 -11.69 -4.04 -12.89
N LEU A 44 -11.76 -5.04 -12.03
CA LEU A 44 -12.60 -6.23 -12.26
C LEU A 44 -14.09 -5.91 -12.21
N VAL A 45 -14.49 -4.99 -11.35
CA VAL A 45 -15.87 -4.55 -11.25
C VAL A 45 -16.25 -3.67 -12.45
N ASP A 46 -15.40 -2.73 -12.82
CA ASP A 46 -15.60 -1.85 -13.95
C ASP A 46 -15.66 -2.62 -15.29
N ALA A 47 -14.80 -3.63 -15.45
CA ALA A 47 -14.81 -4.51 -16.60
C ALA A 47 -15.99 -5.53 -16.63
N GLY A 48 -16.85 -5.54 -15.62
CA GLY A 48 -18.02 -6.40 -15.56
C GLY A 48 -17.72 -7.87 -15.15
N PHE A 49 -16.48 -8.22 -14.79
CA PHE A 49 -16.16 -9.56 -14.29
C PHE A 49 -16.79 -9.87 -12.94
N ALA A 50 -17.04 -8.85 -12.14
CA ALA A 50 -17.70 -8.99 -10.85
C ALA A 50 -18.63 -7.82 -10.59
N ARG A 51 -19.82 -8.10 -10.02
CA ARG A 51 -20.72 -7.02 -9.56
C ARG A 51 -20.25 -6.38 -8.26
N ARG A 52 -19.59 -7.18 -7.42
CA ARG A 52 -19.04 -6.76 -6.13
C ARG A 52 -17.76 -7.55 -5.87
N ALA A 53 -16.77 -6.89 -5.31
CA ALA A 53 -15.54 -7.51 -4.84
C ALA A 53 -15.25 -7.08 -3.40
N VAL A 54 -14.81 -8.02 -2.58
CA VAL A 54 -14.30 -7.74 -1.24
C VAL A 54 -12.79 -7.68 -1.34
N VAL A 55 -12.19 -6.63 -0.79
CA VAL A 55 -10.74 -6.51 -0.64
C VAL A 55 -10.43 -6.49 0.85
N GLY A 56 -9.60 -7.43 1.28
CA GLY A 56 -9.13 -7.54 2.66
C GLY A 56 -7.62 -7.38 2.75
N ALA A 57 -7.17 -6.83 3.86
CA ALA A 57 -5.75 -6.79 4.22
C ALA A 57 -5.56 -7.28 5.64
N SER A 58 -4.46 -7.94 5.89
CA SER A 58 -4.07 -8.41 7.23
C SER A 58 -2.58 -8.23 7.48
N SER A 59 -2.23 -8.14 8.74
CA SER A 59 -0.84 -8.18 9.19
C SER A 59 -0.75 -8.76 10.60
N HIS A 60 0.42 -9.31 10.92
CA HIS A 60 0.76 -9.78 12.25
C HIS A 60 2.15 -9.26 12.61
N HIS A 61 2.23 -8.49 13.68
CA HIS A 61 3.45 -7.76 14.07
C HIS A 61 4.69 -8.66 14.13
N ASP A 62 4.70 -9.68 14.98
CA ASP A 62 5.88 -10.49 15.21
C ASP A 62 6.37 -11.22 13.95
N ALA A 63 5.44 -11.71 13.15
CA ALA A 63 5.77 -12.41 11.92
C ALA A 63 6.30 -11.44 10.85
N ALA A 64 5.69 -10.25 10.74
CA ALA A 64 6.15 -9.22 9.81
C ALA A 64 7.53 -8.69 10.21
N GLU A 65 7.77 -8.44 11.49
CA GLU A 65 9.08 -8.01 11.96
C GLU A 65 10.17 -9.05 11.66
N ARG A 66 9.88 -10.34 11.83
CA ARG A 66 10.82 -11.42 11.47
C ARG A 66 11.09 -11.50 9.98
N GLN A 67 10.09 -11.27 9.15
CA GLN A 67 10.26 -11.30 7.70
C GLN A 67 11.12 -10.13 7.20
N TYR A 68 10.85 -8.91 7.70
CA TYR A 68 11.47 -7.71 7.16
C TYR A 68 12.73 -7.26 7.88
N ARG A 69 12.92 -7.65 9.14
CA ARG A 69 14.02 -7.21 10.00
C ARG A 69 14.69 -8.36 10.71
N PHE A 70 15.09 -9.38 9.97
CA PHE A 70 15.83 -10.51 10.54
C PHE A 70 17.35 -10.26 10.48
N PRO A 71 18.11 -10.60 11.55
CA PRO A 71 17.63 -11.08 12.85
C PRO A 71 16.99 -9.97 13.69
N THR A 72 15.86 -10.29 14.33
CA THR A 72 15.26 -9.40 15.32
C THR A 72 15.78 -9.72 16.72
N GLU A 73 16.30 -8.73 17.40
CA GLU A 73 16.76 -8.88 18.78
C GLU A 73 15.73 -8.29 19.74
N LEU A 74 15.47 -8.99 20.80
CA LEU A 74 14.57 -8.53 21.85
C LEU A 74 15.13 -7.30 22.54
N GLY A 75 14.31 -6.28 22.72
CA GLY A 75 14.65 -5.07 23.45
C GLY A 75 15.52 -4.07 22.68
N VAL A 76 15.78 -4.28 21.41
CA VAL A 76 16.47 -3.28 20.60
C VAL A 76 15.60 -2.04 20.44
N GLN A 77 16.15 -0.89 20.83
CA GLN A 77 15.47 0.39 20.64
C GLN A 77 15.44 0.74 19.14
N ARG A 78 14.27 1.08 18.64
CA ARG A 78 14.12 1.45 17.24
C ARG A 78 14.66 2.84 16.95
N PRO A 79 15.42 3.00 15.86
CA PRO A 79 15.79 4.33 15.39
C PRO A 79 14.57 5.08 14.84
N PRO A 80 14.63 6.43 14.75
CA PRO A 80 13.55 7.25 14.20
C PRO A 80 13.18 6.96 12.74
N THR A 81 14.04 6.23 12.02
CA THR A 81 13.86 5.80 10.63
C THR A 81 13.05 4.53 10.48
N ALA A 82 12.85 3.77 11.57
CA ALA A 82 12.12 2.52 11.54
C ALA A 82 10.63 2.70 11.84
N GLN A 83 9.78 2.00 11.10
CA GLN A 83 8.34 1.92 11.31
C GLN A 83 7.99 0.74 12.22
N TRP A 84 6.78 0.79 12.78
CA TRP A 84 6.15 -0.33 13.45
C TRP A 84 5.14 -1.02 12.53
N THR A 85 5.28 -2.32 12.36
CA THR A 85 4.19 -3.12 11.86
C THR A 85 3.16 -3.33 12.97
N VAL A 86 1.90 -3.50 12.62
CA VAL A 86 0.82 -3.74 13.59
C VAL A 86 0.15 -5.07 13.32
N THR A 87 -0.46 -5.65 14.33
CA THR A 87 -1.37 -6.78 14.16
C THR A 87 -2.76 -6.21 13.93
N GLY A 88 -3.37 -6.58 12.81
CA GLY A 88 -4.70 -6.10 12.47
C GLY A 88 -5.19 -6.60 11.12
N ALA A 89 -6.45 -6.35 10.86
CA ALA A 89 -7.06 -6.63 9.56
C ALA A 89 -8.16 -5.61 9.27
N GLY A 90 -8.39 -5.38 7.99
CA GLY A 90 -9.46 -4.52 7.51
C GLY A 90 -9.96 -4.99 6.15
N ALA A 91 -11.19 -4.64 5.82
CA ALA A 91 -11.76 -4.98 4.52
C ALA A 91 -12.70 -3.89 4.02
N VAL A 92 -12.80 -3.80 2.69
CA VAL A 92 -13.77 -2.95 1.99
C VAL A 92 -14.52 -3.75 0.96
N VAL A 93 -15.73 -3.31 0.64
CA VAL A 93 -16.53 -3.82 -0.48
C VAL A 93 -16.50 -2.80 -1.58
N ILE A 94 -16.07 -3.23 -2.76
CA ILE A 94 -16.09 -2.43 -4.00
C ILE A 94 -17.24 -2.96 -4.85
N ALA A 95 -18.11 -2.07 -5.30
CA ALA A 95 -19.27 -2.40 -6.12
C ALA A 95 -19.37 -1.42 -7.27
N GLY A 96 -19.75 -1.93 -8.44
CA GLY A 96 -20.22 -1.11 -9.56
C GLY A 96 -21.73 -0.87 -9.45
N GLY A 97 -22.23 0.11 -10.18
CA GLY A 97 -23.66 0.39 -10.25
C GLY A 97 -23.95 1.73 -10.93
N GLU A 98 -25.20 1.91 -11.29
CA GLU A 98 -25.67 3.14 -11.94
C GLU A 98 -25.70 4.33 -10.97
N THR A 99 -25.86 4.07 -9.68
CA THR A 99 -25.85 5.10 -8.65
C THR A 99 -24.53 5.09 -7.92
N PRO A 100 -23.69 6.14 -8.06
CA PRO A 100 -22.44 6.24 -7.33
C PRO A 100 -22.65 6.24 -5.82
N GLY A 101 -21.82 5.50 -5.09
CA GLY A 101 -21.75 5.58 -3.63
C GLY A 101 -21.08 6.89 -3.17
N PRO A 102 -21.15 7.19 -1.89
CA PRO A 102 -20.53 8.40 -1.32
C PRO A 102 -18.99 8.40 -1.42
N ILE A 103 -18.39 7.23 -1.54
CA ILE A 103 -16.93 7.06 -1.70
C ILE A 103 -16.71 6.33 -3.02
N GLN A 104 -15.84 6.88 -3.88
CA GLN A 104 -15.59 6.37 -5.21
C GLN A 104 -14.09 6.21 -5.46
N ILE A 105 -13.72 5.13 -6.17
CA ILE A 105 -12.40 4.98 -6.78
C ILE A 105 -12.52 5.51 -8.21
N THR A 106 -11.95 6.66 -8.47
CA THR A 106 -12.05 7.33 -9.78
C THR A 106 -10.85 7.05 -10.68
N HIS A 107 -9.68 6.85 -10.09
CA HIS A 107 -8.43 6.60 -10.81
C HIS A 107 -7.57 5.62 -10.03
N ALA A 108 -6.74 4.88 -10.73
CA ALA A 108 -5.71 4.04 -10.15
C ALA A 108 -4.44 4.14 -11.00
N THR A 109 -3.29 4.25 -10.32
CA THR A 109 -1.98 4.27 -10.96
C THR A 109 -1.11 3.21 -10.30
N PHE A 110 -0.61 2.27 -11.09
CA PHE A 110 0.34 1.28 -10.59
C PHE A 110 1.75 1.86 -10.71
N GLY A 111 2.46 1.86 -9.59
CA GLY A 111 3.87 2.22 -9.53
C GLY A 111 4.78 1.12 -10.07
N ARG A 112 6.06 1.36 -9.98
CA ARG A 112 7.11 0.40 -10.34
C ARG A 112 8.02 0.12 -9.15
N VAL A 113 8.76 -0.96 -9.22
CA VAL A 113 9.78 -1.28 -8.22
C VAL A 113 10.94 -0.28 -8.36
N TRP A 114 11.31 0.30 -7.22
CA TRP A 114 12.50 1.12 -7.09
C TRP A 114 13.46 0.48 -6.08
N ASP A 115 14.72 0.39 -6.44
CA ASP A 115 15.78 -0.07 -5.56
C ASP A 115 16.94 0.94 -5.58
N LEU A 116 17.20 1.55 -4.44
CA LEU A 116 18.35 2.44 -4.23
C LEU A 116 19.59 1.70 -3.71
N GLY A 117 19.51 0.38 -3.54
CA GLY A 117 20.59 -0.41 -2.96
C GLY A 117 20.80 -0.17 -1.47
N LEU A 118 19.81 0.37 -0.76
CA LEU A 118 19.85 0.55 0.69
C LEU A 118 19.83 -0.81 1.38
N LYS A 119 20.70 -0.96 2.37
CA LYS A 119 20.88 -2.25 3.07
C LYS A 119 20.48 -2.19 4.54
N ASP A 120 20.17 -1.02 5.07
CA ASP A 120 19.75 -0.86 6.46
C ASP A 120 18.26 -1.27 6.61
N PRO A 121 17.96 -2.38 7.28
CA PRO A 121 16.58 -2.83 7.48
C PRO A 121 15.78 -1.88 8.39
N TYR A 122 16.44 -0.97 9.09
CA TYR A 122 15.80 0.02 9.96
C TYR A 122 15.59 1.38 9.28
N ASP A 123 15.92 1.52 8.00
CA ASP A 123 15.68 2.72 7.21
C ASP A 123 14.75 2.46 6.02
N MET A 124 13.58 1.92 6.30
CA MET A 124 12.56 1.66 5.28
C MET A 124 11.97 2.94 4.71
N GLY A 125 11.92 4.02 5.50
CA GLY A 125 11.42 5.31 5.03
C GLY A 125 12.18 5.81 3.82
N SER A 126 13.51 5.90 3.93
CA SER A 126 14.36 6.31 2.80
C SER A 126 14.25 5.36 1.60
N ALA A 127 14.12 4.06 1.86
CA ALA A 127 13.96 3.07 0.78
C ALA A 127 12.65 3.24 0.00
N MET A 128 11.57 3.65 0.65
CA MET A 128 10.24 3.80 0.03
C MET A 128 10.03 5.15 -0.68
N VAL A 129 10.78 6.19 -0.31
CA VAL A 129 10.60 7.55 -0.86
C VAL A 129 10.63 7.59 -2.39
N PRO A 130 11.59 7.00 -3.11
CA PRO A 130 11.63 7.12 -4.57
C PRO A 130 10.43 6.47 -5.24
N ALA A 131 9.95 5.34 -4.71
CA ALA A 131 8.76 4.67 -5.22
C ALA A 131 7.49 5.51 -4.99
N ALA A 132 7.36 6.13 -3.81
CA ALA A 132 6.25 7.03 -3.51
C ALA A 132 6.27 8.27 -4.41
N ALA A 133 7.43 8.90 -4.58
CA ALA A 133 7.60 10.07 -5.46
C ALA A 133 7.27 9.74 -6.93
N ASP A 134 7.84 8.65 -7.47
CA ASP A 134 7.60 8.22 -8.85
C ASP A 134 6.12 7.91 -9.10
N THR A 135 5.47 7.22 -8.19
CA THR A 135 4.05 6.87 -8.33
C THR A 135 3.16 8.12 -8.29
N LEU A 136 3.43 9.04 -7.36
CA LEU A 136 2.68 10.30 -7.28
C LEU A 136 2.86 11.15 -8.54
N LEU A 137 4.10 11.35 -8.99
CA LEU A 137 4.37 12.13 -10.20
C LEU A 137 3.73 11.54 -11.45
N ARG A 138 3.76 10.20 -11.59
CA ARG A 138 3.04 9.51 -12.66
C ARG A 138 1.54 9.74 -12.56
N HIS A 139 0.98 9.58 -11.36
CA HIS A 139 -0.44 9.78 -11.15
C HIS A 139 -0.89 11.20 -11.55
N LEU A 140 -0.15 12.22 -11.13
CA LEU A 140 -0.43 13.61 -11.50
C LEU A 140 -0.35 13.80 -13.02
N ASN A 141 0.68 13.26 -13.65
CA ASN A 141 0.86 13.34 -15.10
C ASN A 141 -0.24 12.61 -15.87
N ASP A 142 -0.51 11.35 -15.52
CA ASP A 142 -1.45 10.50 -16.25
C ASP A 142 -2.89 10.97 -16.11
N THR A 143 -3.23 11.62 -15.00
CA THR A 143 -4.56 12.18 -14.73
C THR A 143 -4.70 13.65 -15.16
N GLY A 144 -3.61 14.30 -15.52
CA GLY A 144 -3.59 15.75 -15.82
C GLY A 144 -3.93 16.62 -14.61
N ARG A 145 -3.71 16.12 -13.41
CA ARG A 145 -4.00 16.81 -12.14
C ARG A 145 -2.73 17.37 -11.51
N ASN A 146 -2.89 18.35 -10.65
CA ASN A 146 -1.85 18.81 -9.75
C ASN A 146 -2.17 18.40 -8.30
N VAL A 147 -1.29 18.69 -7.37
CA VAL A 147 -1.45 18.32 -5.95
C VAL A 147 -2.65 19.00 -5.30
N ASP A 148 -3.03 20.20 -5.76
CA ASP A 148 -4.15 20.95 -5.21
C ASP A 148 -5.53 20.31 -5.51
N ALA A 149 -5.54 19.29 -6.39
CA ALA A 149 -6.74 18.50 -6.65
C ALA A 149 -7.05 17.49 -5.52
N TYR A 150 -6.18 17.39 -4.53
CA TYR A 150 -6.28 16.43 -3.44
C TYR A 150 -6.23 17.11 -2.09
N ASP A 151 -7.21 16.88 -1.24
CA ASP A 151 -7.20 17.34 0.14
C ASP A 151 -6.17 16.59 0.97
N TRP A 152 -5.89 15.34 0.60
CA TRP A 152 -5.00 14.44 1.34
C TRP A 152 -4.21 13.56 0.37
N ILE A 153 -2.91 13.44 0.63
CA ILE A 153 -2.02 12.48 -0.03
C ILE A 153 -1.49 11.54 1.05
N LEU A 154 -1.99 10.31 1.05
CA LEU A 154 -1.61 9.28 2.01
C LEU A 154 -0.62 8.32 1.37
N THR A 155 0.48 8.07 2.05
CA THR A 155 1.50 7.10 1.63
C THR A 155 1.51 5.89 2.56
N GLY A 156 2.27 4.87 2.21
CA GLY A 156 2.72 3.89 3.19
C GLY A 156 3.48 4.61 4.32
N ASP A 157 3.61 3.96 5.47
CA ASP A 157 4.27 4.59 6.62
C ASP A 157 5.76 4.87 6.35
N LEU A 158 6.04 6.08 5.90
CA LEU A 158 7.40 6.57 5.68
C LEU A 158 8.09 6.97 6.99
N GLY A 159 7.34 7.07 8.08
CA GLY A 159 7.81 7.66 9.32
C GLY A 159 8.11 9.16 9.17
N ARG A 160 8.57 9.78 10.24
CA ARG A 160 8.88 11.23 10.23
C ARG A 160 10.02 11.60 9.29
N VAL A 161 11.05 10.76 9.27
CA VAL A 161 12.25 11.00 8.44
C VAL A 161 11.91 10.81 6.97
N GLY A 162 11.32 9.68 6.60
CA GLY A 162 10.97 9.40 5.21
C GLY A 162 9.95 10.39 4.65
N SER A 163 8.96 10.84 5.44
CA SER A 163 8.01 11.88 5.00
C SER A 163 8.70 13.19 4.66
N ARG A 164 9.65 13.62 5.50
CA ARG A 164 10.43 14.84 5.21
C ARG A 164 11.27 14.68 3.95
N ILE A 165 11.94 13.54 3.80
CA ILE A 165 12.72 13.25 2.60
C ILE A 165 11.83 13.27 1.35
N LEU A 166 10.61 12.73 1.41
CA LEU A 166 9.69 12.77 0.28
C LEU A 166 9.30 14.20 -0.11
N ILE A 167 8.96 15.04 0.87
CA ILE A 167 8.63 16.45 0.65
C ILE A 167 9.79 17.18 -0.03
N ASP A 168 10.98 17.06 0.55
CA ASP A 168 12.18 17.70 0.00
C ASP A 168 12.51 17.16 -1.41
N TRP A 169 12.41 15.86 -1.63
CA TRP A 169 12.65 15.22 -2.92
C TRP A 169 11.72 15.75 -4.02
N LEU A 170 10.43 15.85 -3.74
CA LEU A 170 9.42 16.35 -4.68
C LEU A 170 9.66 17.83 -4.98
N LYS A 171 9.91 18.62 -3.95
CA LYS A 171 10.19 20.05 -4.09
C LYS A 171 11.45 20.31 -4.89
N ASP A 172 12.58 19.74 -4.47
CA ASP A 172 13.91 20.12 -5.00
C ASP A 172 14.16 19.54 -6.40
N ARG A 173 13.59 18.38 -6.71
CA ARG A 173 13.81 17.71 -8.00
C ARG A 173 12.71 17.92 -9.02
N HIS A 174 11.51 18.22 -8.57
CA HIS A 174 10.33 18.27 -9.45
C HIS A 174 9.50 19.54 -9.30
N GLY A 175 9.83 20.41 -8.34
CA GLY A 175 9.07 21.64 -8.08
C GLY A 175 7.66 21.38 -7.58
N VAL A 176 7.39 20.18 -7.05
CA VAL A 176 6.08 19.77 -6.53
C VAL A 176 6.07 19.99 -5.00
N HIS A 177 5.12 20.76 -4.54
CA HIS A 177 4.93 21.09 -3.13
C HIS A 177 3.72 20.34 -2.59
N ILE A 178 3.93 19.46 -1.59
CA ILE A 178 2.88 18.71 -0.90
C ILE A 178 2.85 19.03 0.59
#